data_b54ed5e548955ea2bd59cc25f0436dbe
#
_entry.id   b54ed5e548955ea2bd59cc25f0436dbe
#
_cell.length_a   1.000
_cell.length_b   1.000
_cell.length_c   1.000
_cell.angle_alpha   90.00
_cell.angle_beta   90.00
_cell.angle_gamma   90.00
#
_symmetry.space_group_name_H-M   'P 1'
#
loop_
_entity.id
_entity.type
_entity.pdbx_description
1 polymer ?
#
loop_
_entity_poly.entity_id
_entity_poly.type
_entity_poly.pdbx_seq_one_letter_code
_entity_poly.pdbx_strand_id
1 'polypeptide(L)'
;SSDLNDAFPYAFFAFASQIFYPVKRTPGIHPRAFVEESALVDPTASIEPMAVVQAGAKVGANTLISAGAYIGEDCDIGRDCVIYPNAVLQAGTVVGDGSVVQPGAVLGGDGFGFAPFKGEWIKIPQRGRTVLGADVEIGANTTIDRGAIDDTFVGEGTKLDNQIQLGHNVRVGKYCVMASCVGIAGSTTVGD
;
A
#
# COMPACT_ATOMS: atom_id res chain seq x y z
N SER A 1 -23.13 14.62 20.59
CA SER A 1 -22.37 15.17 19.46
C SER A 1 -21.89 16.61 19.65
N SER A 2 -22.27 17.31 20.74
CA SER A 2 -21.70 18.62 21.13
C SER A 2 -20.25 18.52 21.61
N ASP A 3 -19.86 17.38 22.15
CA ASP A 3 -18.55 17.17 22.79
C ASP A 3 -17.35 17.11 21.83
N LEU A 4 -17.57 16.72 20.57
CA LEU A 4 -16.52 16.67 19.54
C LEU A 4 -16.09 18.07 19.08
N ASN A 5 -17.01 19.05 19.05
CA ASN A 5 -16.73 20.40 18.59
C ASN A 5 -15.82 21.18 19.55
N ASP A 6 -15.99 20.99 20.86
CA ASP A 6 -15.30 21.77 21.87
C ASP A 6 -13.96 21.15 22.28
N ALA A 7 -13.85 19.81 22.26
CA ALA A 7 -12.65 19.12 22.69
C ALA A 7 -11.67 18.80 21.54
N PHE A 8 -12.16 18.58 20.32
CA PHE A 8 -11.33 18.12 19.18
C PHE A 8 -11.75 18.76 17.84
N PRO A 9 -11.58 20.08 17.65
CA PRO A 9 -12.05 20.78 16.46
C PRO A 9 -11.43 20.24 15.13
N TYR A 10 -10.17 19.80 15.17
CA TYR A 10 -9.53 19.19 14.01
C TYR A 10 -10.12 17.82 13.64
N ALA A 11 -10.44 17.00 14.63
CA ALA A 11 -11.08 15.71 14.38
C ALA A 11 -12.49 15.90 13.81
N PHE A 12 -13.26 16.87 14.33
CA PHE A 12 -14.57 17.21 13.78
C PHE A 12 -14.46 17.67 12.32
N PHE A 13 -13.52 18.56 12.01
CA PHE A 13 -13.26 19.01 10.65
C PHE A 13 -12.92 17.85 9.72
N ALA A 14 -12.03 16.92 10.18
CA ALA A 14 -11.65 15.75 9.40
C ALA A 14 -12.86 14.85 9.09
N PHE A 15 -13.70 14.53 10.09
CA PHE A 15 -14.92 13.73 9.88
C PHE A 15 -15.93 14.43 8.94
N ALA A 16 -16.17 15.73 9.13
CA ALA A 16 -17.06 16.49 8.27
C ALA A 16 -16.54 16.53 6.82
N SER A 17 -15.24 16.72 6.63
CA SER A 17 -14.61 16.75 5.30
C SER A 17 -14.77 15.44 4.54
N GLN A 18 -14.68 14.30 5.20
CA GLN A 18 -14.90 12.99 4.58
C GLN A 18 -16.32 12.82 4.03
N ILE A 19 -17.32 13.42 4.67
CA ILE A 19 -18.71 13.42 4.19
C ILE A 19 -18.86 14.27 2.94
N PHE A 20 -18.22 15.43 2.89
CA PHE A 20 -18.35 16.39 1.78
C PHE A 20 -17.46 16.04 0.57
N TYR A 21 -16.37 15.31 0.78
CA TYR A 21 -15.41 14.96 -0.26
C TYR A 21 -15.14 13.43 -0.33
N PRO A 22 -16.20 12.63 -0.56
CA PRO A 22 -16.02 11.18 -0.65
C PRO A 22 -15.20 10.80 -1.89
N VAL A 23 -14.38 9.76 -1.76
CA VAL A 23 -13.71 9.15 -2.90
C VAL A 23 -14.79 8.57 -3.84
N LYS A 24 -14.79 9.03 -5.08
CA LYS A 24 -15.74 8.53 -6.11
C LYS A 24 -15.33 7.13 -6.51
N ARG A 25 -16.29 6.22 -6.54
CA ARG A 25 -16.15 4.84 -7.00
C ARG A 25 -17.21 4.53 -8.04
N THR A 26 -16.83 3.82 -9.08
CA THR A 26 -17.76 3.31 -10.08
C THR A 26 -17.55 1.79 -10.15
N PRO A 27 -18.40 1.00 -9.47
CA PRO A 27 -18.23 -0.45 -9.42
C PRO A 27 -18.11 -1.10 -10.79
N GLY A 28 -17.22 -2.08 -10.87
CA GLY A 28 -16.97 -2.86 -12.07
C GLY A 28 -15.56 -2.65 -12.65
N ILE A 29 -15.27 -3.43 -13.68
CA ILE A 29 -13.99 -3.42 -14.38
C ILE A 29 -14.13 -2.59 -15.64
N HIS A 30 -13.35 -1.51 -15.77
CA HIS A 30 -13.34 -0.69 -16.96
C HIS A 30 -12.85 -1.49 -18.19
N PRO A 31 -13.46 -1.38 -19.39
CA PRO A 31 -13.08 -2.17 -20.57
C PRO A 31 -11.62 -1.99 -21.03
N ARG A 32 -10.95 -0.93 -20.60
CA ARG A 32 -9.52 -0.66 -20.89
C ARG A 32 -8.60 -1.06 -19.74
N ALA A 33 -9.10 -1.66 -18.68
CA ALA A 33 -8.28 -2.30 -17.66
C ALA A 33 -7.87 -3.70 -18.13
N PHE A 34 -6.73 -4.17 -17.65
CA PHE A 34 -6.30 -5.55 -17.82
C PHE A 34 -6.47 -6.28 -16.50
N VAL A 35 -7.28 -7.32 -16.48
CA VAL A 35 -7.49 -8.17 -15.30
C VAL A 35 -7.34 -9.62 -15.74
N GLU A 36 -6.37 -10.32 -15.13
CA GLU A 36 -6.14 -11.75 -15.40
C GLU A 36 -7.34 -12.59 -14.98
N GLU A 37 -7.61 -13.67 -15.74
CA GLU A 37 -8.77 -14.52 -15.54
C GLU A 37 -8.83 -15.14 -14.13
N SER A 38 -7.68 -15.46 -13.56
CA SER A 38 -7.56 -16.04 -12.22
C SER A 38 -7.63 -15.02 -11.07
N ALA A 39 -7.68 -13.73 -11.38
CA ALA A 39 -7.82 -12.69 -10.36
C ALA A 39 -9.24 -12.69 -9.78
N LEU A 40 -9.35 -12.47 -8.48
CA LEU A 40 -10.61 -12.42 -7.75
C LEU A 40 -10.96 -10.97 -7.40
N VAL A 41 -11.80 -10.34 -8.20
CA VAL A 41 -12.25 -8.95 -7.99
C VAL A 41 -13.67 -8.96 -7.47
N ASP A 42 -13.89 -8.33 -6.29
CA ASP A 42 -15.23 -8.20 -5.74
C ASP A 42 -16.12 -7.36 -6.70
N PRO A 43 -17.40 -7.73 -6.92
CA PRO A 43 -18.29 -7.00 -7.83
C PRO A 43 -18.53 -5.53 -7.48
N THR A 44 -18.30 -5.14 -6.22
CA THR A 44 -18.41 -3.74 -5.75
C THR A 44 -17.11 -2.95 -5.89
N ALA A 45 -16.00 -3.61 -6.21
CA ALA A 45 -14.74 -2.92 -6.48
C ALA A 45 -14.79 -2.13 -7.79
N SER A 46 -13.98 -1.10 -7.89
CA SER A 46 -13.84 -0.23 -9.06
C SER A 46 -12.44 -0.38 -9.64
N ILE A 47 -12.33 -0.89 -10.86
CA ILE A 47 -11.06 -1.01 -11.58
C ILE A 47 -11.07 -0.02 -12.74
N GLU A 48 -10.27 1.03 -12.64
CA GLU A 48 -10.23 2.14 -13.60
C GLU A 48 -9.44 1.80 -14.87
N PRO A 49 -9.55 2.64 -15.95
CA PRO A 49 -8.87 2.39 -17.22
C PRO A 49 -7.36 2.28 -17.04
N MET A 50 -6.73 1.39 -17.80
CA MET A 50 -5.28 1.13 -17.80
C MET A 50 -4.72 0.55 -16.50
N ALA A 51 -5.55 0.26 -15.49
CA ALA A 51 -5.14 -0.52 -14.34
C ALA A 51 -4.83 -1.96 -14.77
N VAL A 52 -3.86 -2.57 -14.10
CA VAL A 52 -3.42 -3.96 -14.34
C VAL A 52 -3.60 -4.75 -13.05
N VAL A 53 -4.31 -5.88 -13.12
CA VAL A 53 -4.48 -6.82 -12.01
C VAL A 53 -4.01 -8.19 -12.50
N GLN A 54 -2.94 -8.71 -11.90
CA GLN A 54 -2.28 -9.95 -12.30
C GLN A 54 -2.93 -11.21 -11.71
N ALA A 55 -2.42 -12.36 -12.14
CA ALA A 55 -2.91 -13.68 -11.77
C ALA A 55 -2.95 -13.89 -10.24
N GLY A 56 -4.02 -14.51 -9.76
CA GLY A 56 -4.19 -14.84 -8.34
C GLY A 56 -4.42 -13.66 -7.40
N ALA A 57 -4.32 -12.42 -7.91
CA ALA A 57 -4.56 -11.24 -7.08
C ALA A 57 -6.02 -11.17 -6.62
N LYS A 58 -6.22 -10.68 -5.39
CA LYS A 58 -7.54 -10.47 -4.79
C LYS A 58 -7.77 -8.99 -4.53
N VAL A 59 -8.94 -8.51 -4.91
CA VAL A 59 -9.37 -7.12 -4.67
C VAL A 59 -10.70 -7.14 -3.92
N GLY A 60 -10.68 -6.69 -2.68
CA GLY A 60 -11.83 -6.71 -1.77
C GLY A 60 -12.93 -5.72 -2.12
N ALA A 61 -14.05 -5.87 -1.42
CA ALA A 61 -15.26 -5.09 -1.62
C ALA A 61 -15.00 -3.58 -1.53
N ASN A 62 -15.70 -2.81 -2.38
CA ASN A 62 -15.67 -1.35 -2.39
C ASN A 62 -14.26 -0.73 -2.56
N THR A 63 -13.26 -1.51 -3.01
CA THR A 63 -11.90 -1.04 -3.23
C THR A 63 -11.78 -0.37 -4.61
N LEU A 64 -11.03 0.74 -4.64
CA LEU A 64 -10.72 1.47 -5.87
C LEU A 64 -9.28 1.17 -6.31
N ILE A 65 -9.12 0.64 -7.51
CA ILE A 65 -7.85 0.54 -8.22
C ILE A 65 -7.85 1.58 -9.33
N SER A 66 -7.12 2.66 -9.12
CA SER A 66 -7.13 3.82 -10.02
C SER A 66 -6.34 3.59 -11.30
N ALA A 67 -6.51 4.50 -12.23
CA ALA A 67 -5.93 4.42 -13.56
C ALA A 67 -4.40 4.22 -13.54
N GLY A 68 -3.90 3.24 -14.28
CA GLY A 68 -2.48 2.93 -14.41
C GLY A 68 -1.84 2.27 -13.17
N ALA A 69 -2.60 1.99 -12.12
CA ALA A 69 -2.09 1.22 -10.98
C ALA A 69 -1.80 -0.23 -11.41
N TYR A 70 -0.73 -0.81 -10.86
CA TYR A 70 -0.32 -2.18 -11.10
C TYR A 70 -0.43 -3.02 -9.83
N ILE A 71 -1.25 -4.06 -9.89
CA ILE A 71 -1.42 -5.05 -8.83
C ILE A 71 -0.78 -6.36 -9.31
N GLY A 72 0.33 -6.73 -8.69
CA GLY A 72 1.13 -7.90 -9.03
C GLY A 72 0.45 -9.23 -8.69
N GLU A 73 1.06 -10.33 -9.11
CA GLU A 73 0.60 -11.69 -8.86
C GLU A 73 0.40 -11.95 -7.36
N ASP A 74 -0.65 -12.68 -7.00
CA ASP A 74 -0.97 -13.10 -5.63
C ASP A 74 -1.03 -11.96 -4.60
N CYS A 75 -1.21 -10.71 -5.02
CA CYS A 75 -1.53 -9.61 -4.11
C CYS A 75 -2.87 -9.85 -3.41
N ASP A 76 -2.96 -9.45 -2.14
CA ASP A 76 -4.21 -9.52 -1.36
C ASP A 76 -4.58 -8.12 -0.87
N ILE A 77 -5.56 -7.50 -1.53
CA ILE A 77 -6.02 -6.14 -1.23
C ILE A 77 -7.37 -6.23 -0.51
N GLY A 78 -7.42 -5.71 0.71
CA GLY A 78 -8.61 -5.69 1.53
C GLY A 78 -9.75 -4.87 0.94
N ARG A 79 -10.82 -4.72 1.70
CA ARG A 79 -11.98 -3.91 1.36
C ARG A 79 -11.75 -2.44 1.67
N ASP A 80 -12.54 -1.57 1.02
CA ASP A 80 -12.56 -0.13 1.22
C ASP A 80 -11.22 0.58 0.96
N CYS A 81 -10.26 -0.10 0.32
CA CYS A 81 -8.95 0.44 -0.02
C CYS A 81 -9.03 1.44 -1.20
N VAL A 82 -8.03 2.32 -1.25
CA VAL A 82 -7.83 3.22 -2.40
C VAL A 82 -6.38 3.10 -2.87
N ILE A 83 -6.19 2.54 -4.05
CA ILE A 83 -4.90 2.46 -4.72
C ILE A 83 -4.88 3.51 -5.83
N TYR A 84 -4.19 4.60 -5.60
CA TYR A 84 -4.18 5.75 -6.49
C TYR A 84 -3.38 5.54 -7.78
N PRO A 85 -3.48 6.46 -8.78
CA PRO A 85 -2.88 6.27 -10.09
C PRO A 85 -1.37 5.98 -10.05
N ASN A 86 -0.95 5.04 -10.90
CA ASN A 86 0.45 4.63 -11.06
C ASN A 86 1.13 4.09 -9.78
N ALA A 87 0.39 3.75 -8.75
CA ALA A 87 0.95 2.98 -7.65
C ALA A 87 1.26 1.56 -8.11
N VAL A 88 2.35 0.98 -7.62
CA VAL A 88 2.85 -0.35 -8.00
C VAL A 88 2.91 -1.24 -6.77
N LEU A 89 2.12 -2.29 -6.77
CA LEU A 89 2.15 -3.33 -5.75
C LEU A 89 2.75 -4.58 -6.38
N GLN A 90 3.98 -4.93 -5.99
CA GLN A 90 4.67 -6.12 -6.49
C GLN A 90 4.07 -7.41 -5.93
N ALA A 91 4.38 -8.52 -6.59
CA ALA A 91 3.80 -9.83 -6.27
C ALA A 91 3.81 -10.17 -4.78
N GLY A 92 2.68 -10.68 -4.28
CA GLY A 92 2.49 -11.10 -2.91
C GLY A 92 2.27 -9.97 -1.89
N THR A 93 2.19 -8.71 -2.32
CA THR A 93 1.92 -7.59 -1.43
C THR A 93 0.53 -7.74 -0.80
N VAL A 94 0.45 -7.51 0.52
CA VAL A 94 -0.80 -7.54 1.29
C VAL A 94 -1.14 -6.14 1.76
N VAL A 95 -2.39 -5.71 1.55
CA VAL A 95 -2.90 -4.41 1.98
C VAL A 95 -4.16 -4.61 2.80
N GLY A 96 -4.10 -4.25 4.08
CA GLY A 96 -5.24 -4.36 5.00
C GLY A 96 -6.37 -3.40 4.67
N ASP A 97 -7.56 -3.71 5.19
CA ASP A 97 -8.81 -2.97 4.96
C ASP A 97 -8.66 -1.46 5.19
N GLY A 98 -9.34 -0.64 4.40
CA GLY A 98 -9.40 0.81 4.57
C GLY A 98 -8.10 1.56 4.25
N SER A 99 -7.07 0.87 3.78
CA SER A 99 -5.78 1.48 3.51
C SER A 99 -5.75 2.29 2.21
N VAL A 100 -4.87 3.29 2.19
CA VAL A 100 -4.70 4.22 1.06
C VAL A 100 -3.26 4.18 0.58
N VAL A 101 -3.04 4.00 -0.72
CA VAL A 101 -1.73 4.05 -1.37
C VAL A 101 -1.73 5.18 -2.39
N GLN A 102 -0.97 6.22 -2.11
CA GLN A 102 -0.92 7.46 -2.89
C GLN A 102 -0.18 7.27 -4.24
N PRO A 103 -0.34 8.21 -5.20
CA PRO A 103 0.20 8.05 -6.54
C PRO A 103 1.71 7.78 -6.57
N GLY A 104 2.13 6.85 -7.43
CA GLY A 104 3.53 6.53 -7.66
C GLY A 104 4.24 5.79 -6.52
N ALA A 105 3.55 5.44 -5.45
CA ALA A 105 4.15 4.60 -4.39
C ALA A 105 4.45 3.20 -4.92
N VAL A 106 5.55 2.60 -4.46
CA VAL A 106 6.00 1.25 -4.86
C VAL A 106 6.12 0.36 -3.63
N LEU A 107 5.32 -0.68 -3.56
CA LEU A 107 5.32 -1.64 -2.47
C LEU A 107 5.83 -2.99 -2.95
N GLY A 108 6.73 -3.61 -2.20
CA GLY A 108 7.21 -4.95 -2.46
C GLY A 108 8.31 -5.04 -3.53
N GLY A 109 9.00 -3.94 -3.84
CA GLY A 109 10.23 -3.97 -4.61
C GLY A 109 11.33 -4.77 -3.90
N ASP A 110 12.32 -5.26 -4.65
CA ASP A 110 13.45 -5.98 -4.04
C ASP A 110 14.26 -5.06 -3.14
N GLY A 111 14.54 -5.51 -1.92
CA GLY A 111 15.48 -4.85 -1.03
C GLY A 111 16.92 -4.88 -1.54
N PHE A 112 17.76 -3.99 -1.01
CA PHE A 112 19.17 -3.90 -1.34
C PHE A 112 19.94 -5.04 -0.65
N GLY A 113 20.05 -6.17 -1.36
CA GLY A 113 20.74 -7.37 -0.86
C GLY A 113 21.78 -7.86 -1.87
N PHE A 114 23.06 -7.70 -1.54
CA PHE A 114 24.19 -8.17 -2.35
C PHE A 114 25.30 -8.73 -1.47
N ALA A 115 25.93 -9.83 -1.91
CA ALA A 115 27.09 -10.43 -1.28
C ALA A 115 28.35 -10.19 -2.14
N PRO A 116 29.48 -9.76 -1.55
CA PRO A 116 30.72 -9.63 -2.29
C PRO A 116 31.34 -11.02 -2.53
N PHE A 117 31.72 -11.32 -3.77
CA PHE A 117 32.41 -12.53 -4.12
C PHE A 117 33.40 -12.27 -5.26
N LYS A 118 34.70 -12.47 -5.02
CA LYS A 118 35.78 -12.29 -6.00
C LYS A 118 35.78 -10.96 -6.75
N GLY A 119 35.43 -9.86 -6.06
CA GLY A 119 35.39 -8.53 -6.64
C GLY A 119 34.05 -8.17 -7.34
N GLU A 120 33.08 -9.07 -7.33
CA GLU A 120 31.75 -8.87 -7.91
C GLU A 120 30.67 -8.80 -6.82
N TRP A 121 29.52 -8.22 -7.15
CA TRP A 121 28.33 -8.19 -6.30
C TRP A 121 27.32 -9.23 -6.76
N ILE A 122 27.10 -10.26 -5.96
CA ILE A 122 26.09 -11.29 -6.23
C ILE A 122 24.78 -10.89 -5.58
N LYS A 123 23.72 -10.75 -6.38
CA LYS A 123 22.39 -10.40 -5.86
C LYS A 123 21.83 -11.52 -4.98
N ILE A 124 21.32 -11.13 -3.80
CA ILE A 124 20.58 -12.01 -2.90
C ILE A 124 19.08 -11.87 -3.26
N PRO A 125 18.42 -12.94 -3.76
CA PRO A 125 16.99 -12.89 -4.06
C PRO A 125 16.15 -12.53 -2.83
N GLN A 126 15.18 -11.65 -3.02
CA GLN A 126 14.25 -11.21 -1.98
C GLN A 126 12.94 -12.01 -2.11
N ARG A 127 12.58 -12.79 -1.11
CA ARG A 127 11.47 -13.77 -1.15
C ARG A 127 10.32 -13.47 -0.22
N GLY A 128 10.52 -12.59 0.76
CA GLY A 128 9.45 -12.11 1.64
C GLY A 128 8.49 -11.18 0.92
N ARG A 129 7.55 -10.65 1.65
CA ARG A 129 6.47 -9.78 1.15
C ARG A 129 6.56 -8.40 1.78
N THR A 130 5.75 -7.47 1.29
CA THR A 130 5.36 -6.26 2.00
C THR A 130 3.93 -6.45 2.50
N VAL A 131 3.72 -6.23 3.79
CA VAL A 131 2.42 -6.41 4.46
C VAL A 131 2.03 -5.13 5.18
N LEU A 132 0.91 -4.54 4.79
CA LEU A 132 0.28 -3.42 5.46
C LEU A 132 -0.88 -3.90 6.32
N GLY A 133 -0.97 -3.44 7.55
CA GLY A 133 -2.15 -3.58 8.39
C GLY A 133 -3.35 -2.79 7.86
N ALA A 134 -4.45 -2.80 8.60
CA ALA A 134 -5.64 -2.02 8.25
C ALA A 134 -5.40 -0.51 8.48
N ASP A 135 -6.14 0.33 7.76
CA ASP A 135 -6.13 1.79 7.91
C ASP A 135 -4.72 2.42 7.82
N VAL A 136 -3.86 1.86 6.97
CA VAL A 136 -2.53 2.41 6.68
C VAL A 136 -2.61 3.39 5.53
N GLU A 137 -1.92 4.53 5.63
CA GLU A 137 -1.76 5.45 4.51
C GLU A 137 -0.30 5.56 4.08
N ILE A 138 -0.05 5.36 2.78
CA ILE A 138 1.27 5.43 2.16
C ILE A 138 1.30 6.62 1.21
N GLY A 139 2.13 7.61 1.51
CA GLY A 139 2.30 8.84 0.75
C GLY A 139 2.89 8.64 -0.64
N ALA A 140 2.76 9.66 -1.47
CA ALA A 140 3.18 9.61 -2.87
C ALA A 140 4.69 9.34 -3.02
N ASN A 141 5.05 8.49 -3.99
CA ASN A 141 6.44 8.10 -4.29
C ASN A 141 7.18 7.48 -3.09
N THR A 142 6.48 7.01 -2.08
CA THR A 142 7.05 6.22 -0.98
C THR A 142 7.37 4.83 -1.49
N THR A 143 8.52 4.28 -1.09
CA THR A 143 8.95 2.94 -1.47
C THR A 143 9.11 2.05 -0.23
N ILE A 144 8.54 0.86 -0.29
CA ILE A 144 8.64 -0.15 0.78
C ILE A 144 9.14 -1.45 0.17
N ASP A 145 10.38 -1.80 0.51
CA ASP A 145 11.00 -3.02 0.01
C ASP A 145 10.34 -4.26 0.64
N ARG A 146 10.29 -5.35 -0.12
CA ARG A 146 9.92 -6.66 0.42
C ARG A 146 10.99 -7.18 1.37
N GLY A 147 10.63 -8.07 2.25
CA GLY A 147 11.62 -8.74 3.08
C GLY A 147 12.51 -9.71 2.30
N ALA A 148 13.69 -9.99 2.83
CA ALA A 148 14.62 -10.96 2.21
C ALA A 148 14.06 -12.39 2.30
N ILE A 149 13.60 -12.82 3.47
CA ILE A 149 12.93 -14.11 3.73
C ILE A 149 11.61 -13.86 4.45
N ASP A 150 11.67 -13.19 5.61
CA ASP A 150 10.49 -12.74 6.34
C ASP A 150 9.92 -11.47 5.72
N ASP A 151 8.70 -11.08 6.11
CA ASP A 151 8.01 -9.93 5.55
C ASP A 151 8.53 -8.59 6.11
N THR A 152 8.47 -7.55 5.29
CA THR A 152 8.46 -6.14 5.73
C THR A 152 7.04 -5.79 6.15
N PHE A 153 6.86 -5.16 7.30
CA PHE A 153 5.56 -4.97 7.93
C PHE A 153 5.32 -3.52 8.35
N VAL A 154 4.12 -2.99 8.07
CA VAL A 154 3.64 -1.70 8.56
C VAL A 154 2.35 -1.92 9.34
N GLY A 155 2.35 -1.55 10.63
CA GLY A 155 1.25 -1.76 11.56
C GLY A 155 0.00 -0.92 11.24
N GLU A 156 -1.12 -1.41 11.73
CA GLU A 156 -2.44 -0.79 11.61
C GLU A 156 -2.43 0.69 11.99
N GLY A 157 -3.18 1.53 11.25
CA GLY A 157 -3.37 2.95 11.53
C GLY A 157 -2.15 3.85 11.25
N THR A 158 -1.03 3.29 10.80
CA THR A 158 0.19 4.04 10.52
C THR A 158 0.04 4.92 9.28
N LYS A 159 0.57 6.15 9.36
CA LYS A 159 0.54 7.14 8.27
C LYS A 159 1.96 7.52 7.89
N LEU A 160 2.33 7.20 6.67
CA LEU A 160 3.62 7.54 6.07
C LEU A 160 3.41 8.64 5.02
N ASP A 161 4.12 9.75 5.18
CA ASP A 161 4.08 10.85 4.22
C ASP A 161 4.86 10.51 2.93
N ASN A 162 5.04 11.47 2.06
CA ASN A 162 5.63 11.31 0.73
C ASN A 162 7.13 11.00 0.77
N GLN A 163 7.62 10.27 -0.23
CA GLN A 163 9.05 10.01 -0.44
C GLN A 163 9.76 9.34 0.75
N ILE A 164 9.06 8.49 1.47
CA ILE A 164 9.65 7.66 2.51
C ILE A 164 10.25 6.41 1.89
N GLN A 165 11.41 5.95 2.43
CA GLN A 165 12.02 4.67 2.09
C GLN A 165 12.02 3.75 3.30
N LEU A 166 11.34 2.61 3.21
CA LEU A 166 11.49 1.51 4.16
C LEU A 166 12.27 0.36 3.50
N GLY A 167 13.44 0.04 4.06
CA GLY A 167 14.27 -1.07 3.58
C GLY A 167 13.67 -2.44 3.91
N HIS A 168 14.29 -3.49 3.37
CA HIS A 168 13.84 -4.88 3.56
C HIS A 168 13.75 -5.27 5.05
N ASN A 169 12.75 -6.07 5.41
CA ASN A 169 12.53 -6.58 6.77
C ASN A 169 12.32 -5.49 7.85
N VAL A 170 12.01 -4.25 7.46
CA VAL A 170 11.60 -3.20 8.39
C VAL A 170 10.27 -3.58 9.02
N ARG A 171 10.14 -3.34 10.32
CA ARG A 171 8.88 -3.51 11.06
C ARG A 171 8.50 -2.18 11.70
N VAL A 172 7.39 -1.60 11.25
CA VAL A 172 6.79 -0.40 11.84
C VAL A 172 5.59 -0.81 12.68
N GLY A 173 5.50 -0.31 13.90
CA GLY A 173 4.39 -0.57 14.81
C GLY A 173 3.07 0.05 14.36
N LYS A 174 2.10 0.09 15.26
CA LYS A 174 0.77 0.64 14.99
C LYS A 174 0.73 2.14 15.26
N TYR A 175 -0.15 2.84 14.55
CA TYR A 175 -0.46 4.26 14.73
C TYR A 175 0.76 5.19 14.68
N CYS A 176 1.84 4.75 14.05
CA CYS A 176 3.00 5.60 13.80
C CYS A 176 2.67 6.68 12.77
N VAL A 177 3.33 7.83 12.89
CA VAL A 177 3.28 8.90 11.89
C VAL A 177 4.71 9.29 11.52
N MET A 178 5.04 9.26 10.23
CA MET A 178 6.34 9.67 9.72
C MET A 178 6.17 10.79 8.68
N ALA A 179 6.86 11.90 8.88
CA ALA A 179 6.91 12.99 7.91
C ALA A 179 7.76 12.60 6.69
N SER A 180 7.66 13.39 5.64
CA SER A 180 8.30 13.12 4.35
C SER A 180 9.81 12.96 4.41
N CYS A 181 10.36 12.24 3.42
CA CYS A 181 11.80 12.03 3.22
C CYS A 181 12.51 11.25 4.36
N VAL A 182 11.78 10.49 5.18
CA VAL A 182 12.38 9.58 6.16
C VAL A 182 12.90 8.34 5.47
N GLY A 183 14.15 7.95 5.77
CA GLY A 183 14.75 6.68 5.34
C GLY A 183 14.95 5.75 6.54
N ILE A 184 14.43 4.52 6.46
CA ILE A 184 14.60 3.47 7.48
C ILE A 184 15.41 2.34 6.86
N ALA A 185 16.61 2.08 7.42
CA ALA A 185 17.47 1.00 6.97
C ALA A 185 16.85 -0.38 7.22
N GLY A 186 17.25 -1.34 6.40
CA GLY A 186 16.75 -2.72 6.49
C GLY A 186 16.85 -3.35 7.87
N SER A 187 15.91 -4.20 8.23
CA SER A 187 15.79 -4.94 9.49
C SER A 187 15.61 -4.05 10.75
N THR A 188 15.30 -2.77 10.58
CA THR A 188 14.99 -1.86 11.69
C THR A 188 13.57 -2.11 12.21
N THR A 189 13.40 -2.01 13.53
CA THR A 189 12.08 -2.02 14.18
C THR A 189 11.79 -0.63 14.74
N VAL A 190 10.62 -0.10 14.38
CA VAL A 190 10.03 1.13 14.95
C VAL A 190 8.85 0.68 15.80
N GLY A 191 8.81 1.10 17.07
CA GLY A 191 7.71 0.77 18.00
C GLY A 191 6.40 1.52 17.66
N ASP A 192 5.36 1.23 18.47
CA ASP A 192 4.06 1.90 18.43
C ASP A 192 4.15 3.34 18.95
#